data_aa1c22b8d49bf2baa26a1c32db963c9f
#
_entry.id   aa1c22b8d49bf2baa26a1c32db963c9f
#
_cell.length_a   1.000
_cell.length_b   1.000
_cell.length_c   1.000
_cell.angle_alpha   90.00
_cell.angle_beta   90.00
_cell.angle_gamma   90.00
#
_symmetry.space_group_name_H-M   'P 1'
#
loop_
_entity.id
_entity.type
_entity.pdbx_description
1 polymer ?
#
loop_
_entity_poly.entity_id
_entity_poly.type
_entity_poly.pdbx_seq_one_letter_code
_entity_poly.pdbx_strand_id
1 'polypeptide(L)'
;MTMVRSAEAVCIGHPDKLCDLIADQILDEILYNDRNARVAVEVMASGRQIIVTGEISTNARVDLRDCVRTALTAAGYKPWRFLVYVWARRQSSDINDGVTTSLEARHGDESAYCLQGAGDQGTGLRLCLH
;
A
#
# COMPACT_ATOMS: atom_id res chain seq x y z
N MET A 1 3.55 -12.99 -38.48
CA MET A 1 2.73 -12.37 -37.41
C MET A 1 3.60 -11.36 -36.71
N THR A 2 3.30 -10.06 -36.82
CA THR A 2 4.11 -9.01 -36.22
C THR A 2 3.61 -8.81 -34.76
N MET A 3 4.48 -9.04 -33.78
CA MET A 3 4.17 -8.82 -32.37
C MET A 3 4.50 -7.37 -32.03
N VAL A 4 3.50 -6.59 -31.69
CA VAL A 4 3.68 -5.21 -31.19
C VAL A 4 3.82 -5.27 -29.68
N ARG A 5 4.88 -4.65 -29.16
CA ARG A 5 5.10 -4.47 -27.72
C ARG A 5 5.06 -2.98 -27.41
N SER A 6 4.38 -2.61 -26.34
CA SER A 6 4.41 -1.25 -25.81
C SER A 6 5.05 -1.25 -24.43
N ALA A 7 5.74 -0.18 -24.09
CA ALA A 7 6.28 0.08 -22.77
C ALA A 7 5.91 1.51 -22.37
N GLU A 8 5.54 1.68 -21.12
CA GLU A 8 5.16 2.96 -20.56
C GLU A 8 5.98 3.21 -19.28
N ALA A 9 6.40 4.45 -19.08
CA ALA A 9 7.10 4.87 -17.88
C ALA A 9 6.68 6.29 -17.50
N VAL A 10 6.48 6.53 -16.23
CA VAL A 10 6.13 7.84 -15.68
C VAL A 10 7.29 8.45 -14.89
N CYS A 11 7.42 9.77 -14.95
CA CYS A 11 8.45 10.51 -14.21
C CYS A 11 8.13 10.63 -12.72
N ILE A 12 9.18 10.87 -11.91
CA ILE A 12 9.03 11.29 -10.51
C ILE A 12 8.16 12.55 -10.49
N GLY A 13 7.13 12.57 -9.66
CA GLY A 13 6.19 13.69 -9.59
C GLY A 13 4.91 13.48 -10.41
N HIS A 14 4.82 12.43 -11.23
CA HIS A 14 3.53 11.99 -11.73
C HIS A 14 2.63 11.56 -10.56
N PRO A 15 1.33 11.93 -10.55
CA PRO A 15 0.43 11.59 -9.44
C PRO A 15 0.45 10.12 -9.05
N ASP A 16 0.40 9.20 -10.01
CA ASP A 16 0.41 7.76 -9.76
C ASP A 16 1.69 7.33 -9.05
N LYS A 17 2.84 7.77 -9.55
CA LYS A 17 4.13 7.45 -8.93
C LYS A 17 4.29 8.10 -7.55
N LEU A 18 3.72 9.27 -7.35
CA LEU A 18 3.70 9.93 -6.05
C LEU A 18 2.83 9.14 -5.06
N CYS A 19 1.70 8.60 -5.50
CA CYS A 19 0.86 7.75 -4.67
C CYS A 19 1.59 6.49 -4.23
N ASP A 20 2.29 5.82 -5.15
CA ASP A 20 3.12 4.65 -4.83
C ASP A 20 4.22 5.00 -3.82
N LEU A 21 4.93 6.10 -4.03
CA LEU A 21 5.98 6.55 -3.11
C LEU A 21 5.44 6.82 -1.70
N ILE A 22 4.24 7.39 -1.59
CA ILE A 22 3.59 7.63 -0.30
C ILE A 22 3.19 6.31 0.35
N ALA A 23 2.63 5.38 -0.40
CA ALA A 23 2.26 4.06 0.10
C ALA A 23 3.49 3.28 0.60
N ASP A 24 4.57 3.29 -0.17
CA ASP A 24 5.84 2.67 0.20
C ASP A 24 6.43 3.30 1.46
N GLN A 25 6.43 4.62 1.57
CA GLN A 25 6.92 5.32 2.78
C GLN A 25 6.12 4.95 4.03
N ILE A 26 4.80 4.80 3.91
CA ILE A 26 3.94 4.35 5.01
C ILE A 26 4.28 2.91 5.38
N LEU A 27 4.42 2.04 4.40
CA LEU A 27 4.76 0.63 4.60
C LEU A 27 6.11 0.49 5.30
N ASP A 28 7.13 1.16 4.80
CA ASP A 28 8.49 1.11 5.34
C ASP A 28 8.53 1.58 6.79
N GLU A 29 7.89 2.70 7.11
CA GLU A 29 7.88 3.24 8.47
C GLU A 29 7.16 2.31 9.45
N ILE A 30 6.07 1.68 9.01
CA ILE A 30 5.34 0.73 9.85
C ILE A 30 6.16 -0.54 10.05
N LEU A 31 6.73 -1.12 8.99
CA LEU A 31 7.53 -2.36 9.08
C LEU A 31 8.83 -2.16 9.83
N TYR A 32 9.41 -0.97 9.81
CA TYR A 32 10.57 -0.62 10.61
C TYR A 32 10.28 -0.76 12.11
N ASN A 33 9.09 -0.34 12.54
CA ASN A 33 8.66 -0.36 13.93
C ASN A 33 7.94 -1.66 14.34
N ASP A 34 7.32 -2.35 13.39
CA ASP A 34 6.57 -3.60 13.62
C ASP A 34 6.65 -4.49 12.39
N ARG A 35 7.54 -5.47 12.42
CA ARG A 35 7.79 -6.40 11.30
C ARG A 35 6.62 -7.32 10.99
N ASN A 36 5.70 -7.50 11.94
CA ASN A 36 4.54 -8.36 11.78
C ASN A 36 3.30 -7.56 11.35
N ALA A 37 3.45 -6.26 11.11
CA ALA A 37 2.36 -5.43 10.67
C ALA A 37 1.82 -5.87 9.30
N ARG A 38 0.52 -5.67 9.12
CA ARG A 38 -0.14 -5.81 7.82
C ARG A 38 -0.64 -4.44 7.39
N VAL A 39 -0.26 -4.03 6.20
CA VAL A 39 -0.53 -2.70 5.68
C VAL A 39 -1.19 -2.85 4.32
N ALA A 40 -2.43 -2.41 4.23
CA ALA A 40 -3.19 -2.34 3.00
C ALA A 40 -3.71 -0.90 2.83
N VAL A 41 -2.82 -0.01 2.41
CA VAL A 41 -3.14 1.40 2.19
C VAL A 41 -3.26 1.70 0.71
N GLU A 42 -4.24 2.53 0.40
CA GLU A 42 -4.46 3.09 -0.92
C GLU A 42 -4.29 4.61 -0.83
N VAL A 43 -3.63 5.16 -1.83
CA VAL A 43 -3.36 6.60 -1.90
C VAL A 43 -3.91 7.16 -3.19
N MET A 44 -4.62 8.27 -3.08
CA MET A 44 -5.10 9.03 -4.22
C MET A 44 -4.57 10.46 -4.14
N ALA A 45 -4.04 10.96 -5.24
CA ALA A 45 -3.61 12.34 -5.39
C ALA A 45 -4.42 13.05 -6.47
N SER A 46 -4.98 14.20 -6.14
CA SER A 46 -5.71 15.06 -7.07
C SER A 46 -5.42 16.53 -6.78
N GLY A 47 -4.75 17.19 -7.71
CA GLY A 47 -4.30 18.58 -7.54
C GLY A 47 -3.39 18.73 -6.31
N ARG A 48 -3.90 19.37 -5.26
CA ARG A 48 -3.19 19.55 -3.98
C ARG A 48 -3.78 18.72 -2.84
N GLN A 49 -4.59 17.75 -3.17
CA GLN A 49 -5.23 16.88 -2.19
C GLN A 49 -4.60 15.50 -2.26
N ILE A 50 -4.27 14.96 -1.10
CA ILE A 50 -3.80 13.59 -0.92
C ILE A 50 -4.73 12.92 0.05
N ILE A 51 -5.25 11.78 -0.35
CA ILE A 51 -6.16 10.97 0.43
C ILE A 51 -5.48 9.62 0.66
N VAL A 52 -5.30 9.27 1.92
CA VAL A 52 -4.79 7.96 2.35
C VAL A 52 -5.94 7.22 3.00
N THR A 53 -6.25 6.05 2.48
CA THR A 53 -7.31 5.18 3.00
C THR A 53 -6.79 3.75 3.10
N GLY A 54 -7.57 2.86 3.68
CA GLY A 54 -7.23 1.44 3.78
C GLY A 54 -7.23 0.93 5.21
N GLU A 55 -6.58 -0.21 5.40
CA GLU A 55 -6.52 -0.91 6.67
C GLU A 55 -5.08 -1.19 7.08
N ILE A 56 -4.78 -0.98 8.35
CA ILE A 56 -3.47 -1.20 8.96
C ILE A 56 -3.67 -2.00 10.23
N SER A 57 -3.03 -3.17 10.30
CA SER A 57 -2.94 -3.97 11.51
C SER A 57 -1.52 -3.90 12.04
N THR A 58 -1.32 -3.18 13.14
CA THR A 58 0.01 -2.97 13.73
C THR A 58 -0.09 -2.54 15.18
N ASN A 59 0.92 -2.92 15.95
CA ASN A 59 1.17 -2.44 17.31
C ASN A 59 2.03 -1.16 17.33
N ALA A 60 2.65 -0.79 16.19
CA ALA A 60 3.45 0.41 16.09
C ALA A 60 2.59 1.68 16.09
N ARG A 61 3.13 2.76 16.65
CA ARG A 61 2.51 4.09 16.58
C ARG A 61 3.25 4.91 15.53
N VAL A 62 2.66 5.01 14.35
CA VAL A 62 3.19 5.78 13.23
C VAL A 62 2.22 6.90 12.86
N ASP A 63 2.73 8.09 12.63
CA ASP A 63 1.97 9.22 12.10
C ASP A 63 1.98 9.16 10.56
N LEU A 64 0.87 8.75 9.99
CA LEU A 64 0.72 8.61 8.53
C LEU A 64 0.83 9.96 7.80
N ARG A 65 0.51 11.07 8.46
CA ARG A 65 0.65 12.40 7.86
C ARG A 65 2.11 12.80 7.72
N ASP A 66 2.94 12.41 8.68
CA ASP A 66 4.38 12.65 8.60
C ASP A 66 5.02 11.78 7.53
N CYS A 67 4.58 10.53 7.36
CA CYS A 67 5.00 9.69 6.24
C CYS A 67 4.69 10.36 4.89
N VAL A 68 3.47 10.88 4.72
CA VAL A 68 3.09 11.62 3.50
C VAL A 68 3.98 12.84 3.28
N ARG A 69 4.26 13.61 4.33
CA ARG A 69 5.13 14.81 4.23
C ARG A 69 6.56 14.43 3.83
N THR A 70 7.08 13.35 4.38
CA THR A 70 8.40 12.83 4.04
C THR A 70 8.46 12.42 2.58
N ALA A 71 7.50 11.66 2.10
CA ALA A 71 7.40 11.24 0.69
C ALA A 71 7.28 12.44 -0.25
N LEU A 72 6.44 13.42 0.08
CA LEU A 72 6.32 14.66 -0.71
C LEU A 72 7.64 15.41 -0.79
N THR A 73 8.36 15.50 0.30
CA THR A 73 9.68 16.16 0.35
C THR A 73 10.70 15.42 -0.51
N ALA A 74 10.73 14.09 -0.43
CA ALA A 74 11.60 13.24 -1.24
C ALA A 74 11.31 13.38 -2.74
N ALA A 75 10.04 13.56 -3.10
CA ALA A 75 9.63 13.83 -4.48
C ALA A 75 9.87 15.28 -4.95
N GLY A 76 10.45 16.15 -4.10
CA GLY A 76 10.74 17.54 -4.42
C GLY A 76 9.58 18.52 -4.25
N TYR A 77 8.51 18.09 -3.66
CA TYR A 77 7.36 18.94 -3.37
C TYR A 77 7.48 19.66 -2.03
N LYS A 78 6.71 20.73 -1.88
CA LYS A 78 6.56 21.48 -0.62
C LYS A 78 5.34 20.94 0.13
N PRO A 79 5.50 20.16 1.23
CA PRO A 79 4.41 19.45 1.89
C PRO A 79 3.27 20.37 2.37
N TRP A 80 3.59 21.59 2.81
CA TRP A 80 2.59 22.55 3.29
C TRP A 80 1.62 23.07 2.21
N ARG A 81 1.88 22.77 0.95
CA ARG A 81 0.97 23.11 -0.16
C ARG A 81 -0.11 22.07 -0.39
N PHE A 82 -0.04 20.94 0.31
CA PHE A 82 -0.95 19.83 0.16
C PHE A 82 -1.87 19.68 1.36
N LEU A 83 -3.12 19.36 1.08
CA LEU A 83 -4.11 18.95 2.07
C LEU A 83 -4.08 17.43 2.15
N VAL A 84 -3.81 16.90 3.34
CA VAL A 84 -3.67 15.47 3.57
C VAL A 84 -4.84 14.97 4.42
N TYR A 85 -5.62 14.09 3.83
CA TYR A 85 -6.72 13.40 4.49
C TYR A 85 -6.32 11.96 4.77
N VAL A 86 -6.48 11.51 6.01
CA VAL A 86 -6.14 10.14 6.41
C VAL A 86 -7.40 9.50 6.98
N TRP A 87 -7.89 8.46 6.29
CA TRP A 87 -9.05 7.65 6.67
C TRP A 87 -8.68 6.17 6.83
N ALA A 88 -7.40 5.88 7.08
CA ALA A 88 -6.96 4.52 7.32
C ALA A 88 -7.54 3.98 8.64
N ARG A 89 -8.15 2.80 8.56
CA ARG A 89 -8.63 2.06 9.72
C ARG A 89 -7.46 1.33 10.37
N ARG A 90 -7.40 1.42 11.70
CA ARG A 90 -6.44 0.66 12.49
C ARG A 90 -7.14 -0.54 13.11
N GLN A 91 -6.67 -1.74 12.79
CA GLN A 91 -7.09 -2.97 13.44
C GLN A 91 -6.02 -3.41 14.43
N SER A 92 -6.44 -3.96 15.58
CA SER A 92 -5.50 -4.64 16.47
C SER A 92 -5.09 -5.99 15.87
N SER A 93 -3.86 -6.42 16.14
CA SER A 93 -3.31 -7.70 15.68
C SER A 93 -4.19 -8.90 16.05
N ASP A 94 -4.84 -8.85 17.20
CA ASP A 94 -5.64 -9.94 17.75
C ASP A 94 -6.87 -10.30 16.90
N ILE A 95 -7.50 -9.30 16.26
CA ILE A 95 -8.67 -9.55 15.39
C ILE A 95 -8.22 -10.18 14.07
N ASN A 96 -7.04 -9.84 13.62
CA ASN A 96 -6.52 -10.26 12.34
C ASN A 96 -6.05 -11.72 12.36
N ASP A 97 -5.49 -12.18 13.46
CA ASP A 97 -5.07 -13.58 13.62
C ASP A 97 -6.26 -14.54 13.56
N GLY A 98 -7.39 -14.15 14.14
CA GLY A 98 -8.63 -14.92 14.05
C GLY A 98 -9.14 -15.06 12.60
N VAL A 99 -9.08 -14.01 11.80
CA VAL A 99 -9.51 -14.01 10.40
C VAL A 99 -8.55 -14.80 9.52
N THR A 100 -7.25 -14.63 9.71
CA THR A 100 -6.22 -15.33 8.92
C THR A 100 -6.25 -16.82 9.19
N THR A 101 -6.28 -17.23 10.45
CA THR A 101 -6.34 -18.65 10.84
C THR A 101 -7.60 -19.31 10.30
N SER A 102 -8.73 -18.61 10.27
CA SER A 102 -9.97 -19.14 9.72
C SER A 102 -9.94 -19.31 8.21
N LEU A 103 -9.23 -18.45 7.49
CA LEU A 103 -9.03 -18.54 6.05
C LEU A 103 -8.06 -19.65 5.67
N GLU A 104 -6.95 -19.77 6.37
CA GLU A 104 -5.98 -20.86 6.20
C GLU A 104 -6.60 -22.23 6.52
N ALA A 105 -7.40 -22.31 7.58
CA ALA A 105 -8.11 -23.55 7.94
C ALA A 105 -9.18 -23.93 6.91
N ARG A 106 -9.74 -22.97 6.18
CA ARG A 106 -10.76 -23.24 5.16
C ARG A 106 -10.19 -23.68 3.82
N HIS A 107 -9.00 -23.24 3.48
CA HIS A 107 -8.49 -23.39 2.13
C HIS A 107 -7.33 -24.37 2.00
N GLY A 108 -6.58 -24.66 3.04
CA GLY A 108 -5.53 -25.71 3.07
C GLY A 108 -4.64 -25.86 1.81
N ASP A 109 -4.70 -24.91 0.91
CA ASP A 109 -4.15 -24.93 -0.43
C ASP A 109 -3.27 -23.70 -0.64
N GLU A 110 -2.03 -23.92 -1.07
CA GLU A 110 -1.08 -22.85 -1.39
C GLU A 110 -1.60 -21.86 -2.44
N SER A 111 -2.54 -22.27 -3.27
CA SER A 111 -3.19 -21.39 -4.24
C SER A 111 -3.98 -20.25 -3.58
N ALA A 112 -4.42 -20.41 -2.34
CA ALA A 112 -5.15 -19.38 -1.60
C ALA A 112 -4.29 -18.16 -1.27
N TYR A 113 -2.99 -18.33 -1.12
CA TYR A 113 -2.06 -17.21 -0.92
C TYR A 113 -2.01 -16.26 -2.11
N CYS A 114 -2.24 -16.79 -3.30
CA CYS A 114 -2.26 -16.00 -4.52
C CYS A 114 -3.53 -15.16 -4.69
N LEU A 115 -4.57 -15.49 -3.95
CA LEU A 115 -5.87 -14.78 -4.02
C LEU A 115 -5.99 -13.68 -2.97
N GLN A 116 -5.02 -13.57 -2.05
CA GLN A 116 -5.04 -12.54 -0.99
C GLN A 116 -4.55 -11.17 -1.46
N GLY A 117 -4.06 -11.05 -2.67
CA GLY A 117 -3.76 -9.76 -3.26
C GLY A 117 -5.04 -8.98 -3.50
N ALA A 118 -5.25 -7.92 -2.76
CA ALA A 118 -6.35 -7.01 -3.01
C ALA A 118 -6.09 -6.24 -4.32
N GLY A 119 -7.07 -6.20 -5.21
CA GLY A 119 -7.02 -5.39 -6.42
C GLY A 119 -5.97 -5.84 -7.45
N ASP A 120 -5.33 -4.87 -8.07
CA ASP A 120 -4.36 -5.08 -9.15
C ASP A 120 -3.17 -5.96 -8.78
N GLN A 121 -2.86 -6.04 -7.51
CA GLN A 121 -1.77 -6.87 -6.97
C GLN A 121 -2.06 -8.37 -7.12
N GLY A 122 -3.33 -8.77 -7.11
CA GLY A 122 -3.72 -10.16 -7.35
C GLY A 122 -3.36 -10.65 -8.76
N THR A 123 -3.30 -9.77 -9.73
CA THR A 123 -2.86 -10.09 -11.09
C THR A 123 -1.36 -10.29 -11.21
N GLY A 124 -0.57 -9.56 -10.42
CA GLY A 124 0.88 -9.71 -10.39
C GLY A 124 1.31 -11.07 -9.87
N LEU A 125 0.60 -11.63 -8.92
CA LEU A 125 0.91 -12.94 -8.33
C LEU A 125 0.68 -14.12 -9.28
N ARG A 126 -0.19 -14.00 -10.26
CA ARG A 126 -0.36 -15.01 -11.30
C ARG A 126 0.87 -15.21 -12.17
N LEU A 127 1.72 -14.20 -12.27
CA LEU A 127 2.96 -14.28 -13.04
C LEU A 127 4.08 -15.01 -12.29
N CYS A 128 3.95 -15.16 -10.99
CA CYS A 128 4.95 -15.84 -10.17
C CYS A 128 4.76 -17.37 -10.12
N LEU A 129 3.66 -17.90 -10.65
CA LEU A 129 3.29 -19.31 -10.54
C LEU A 129 3.58 -20.14 -11.79
N HIS A 130 4.19 -19.55 -12.82
CA HIS A 130 4.54 -20.21 -14.05
C HIS A 130 5.89 -19.74 -14.58
#